data_a507fe90e7834b5a0b5b9e97d5089d21
#
_entry.id   a507fe90e7834b5a0b5b9e97d5089d21
#
_cell.length_a   1.000
_cell.length_b   1.000
_cell.length_c   1.000
_cell.angle_alpha   90.00
_cell.angle_beta   90.00
_cell.angle_gamma   90.00
#
_symmetry.space_group_name_H-M   'P 1'
#
loop_
_entity.id
_entity.type
_entity.pdbx_description
1 polymer ?
#
loop_
_entity_poly.entity_id
_entity_poly.type
_entity_poly.pdbx_seq_one_letter_code
_entity_poly.pdbx_strand_id
1 'polypeptide(L)'
;MKLAMKWGIAIFLMLGITAGSYFWAIAQIDSSFNYRSLLKDNAPLPGDALGEPATQRVVFVLIDALRYDTSLRSDVMPTLDHLRTNGAQARMHSRPPSYSAPSWSTLLTGAWTEINDGPAFNLDYEEIPTFTQDNLISSAHRNGWKTAISGYYWFEKLIPQTDVDFSFYTPGEDNAADEEVMKAALPWLEEQNAQMVLIHLDQVDYAGHHEGGPQSPNWDAAAARVDAMLARILEELDLSKDTIVILSDHGQIDAGGHGGQDPVCLLEPFVIAGAGIIPGDYGDIQMVDVAPTLSALLGINLPASTQGEVKTEMLEIPVSVLQNLPEATRVQQTALLQTYASALGKETGAYDLVNFTQVEEYQAVIHELRTEKLFADRLTRAFPTAIFLAVAVSLLIKQRRNGSLSWLLGGIGFLLLFNLRYALIDQRVYSLSTIISQNELILYVATTAAASVVIVWLMINLITKNFSGSASENGLRTLYLGFTIIFIAGLPLITSYLLNGPLVSWTQPDYLTSYLALLALIQILVVSACALPLSLLTALITRRNQKSAQQKSGA
;
A
#
# COMPACT_ATOMS: atom_id res chain seq x y z
N MET A 1 16.60 -50.25 2.68
CA MET A 1 15.66 -49.74 1.66
C MET A 1 14.68 -48.71 2.22
N LYS A 2 13.87 -49.04 3.26
CA LYS A 2 12.86 -48.10 3.81
C LYS A 2 13.44 -46.73 4.32
N LEU A 3 14.63 -46.72 4.94
CA LEU A 3 15.24 -45.49 5.49
C LEU A 3 15.82 -44.59 4.39
N ALA A 4 16.53 -45.18 3.41
CA ALA A 4 17.03 -44.46 2.24
C ALA A 4 15.90 -43.80 1.42
N MET A 5 14.78 -44.53 1.28
CA MET A 5 13.59 -43.98 0.62
C MET A 5 13.00 -42.78 1.38
N LYS A 6 12.94 -42.83 2.73
CA LYS A 6 12.48 -41.69 3.55
C LYS A 6 13.36 -40.46 3.35
N TRP A 7 14.69 -40.64 3.32
CA TRP A 7 15.64 -39.60 3.03
C TRP A 7 15.41 -39.01 1.63
N GLY A 8 15.31 -39.83 0.60
CA GLY A 8 15.06 -39.38 -0.76
C GLY A 8 13.79 -38.53 -0.88
N ILE A 9 12.67 -39.02 -0.29
CA ILE A 9 11.41 -38.27 -0.26
C ILE A 9 11.56 -36.95 0.51
N ALA A 10 12.19 -36.96 1.70
CA ALA A 10 12.34 -35.76 2.51
C ALA A 10 13.21 -34.71 1.81
N ILE A 11 14.31 -35.12 1.17
CA ILE A 11 15.16 -34.21 0.39
C ILE A 11 14.39 -33.63 -0.79
N PHE A 12 13.72 -34.48 -1.56
CA PHE A 12 12.93 -34.05 -2.71
C PHE A 12 11.84 -33.04 -2.33
N LEU A 13 11.10 -33.30 -1.24
CA LEU A 13 10.08 -32.37 -0.74
C LEU A 13 10.72 -31.06 -0.25
N MET A 14 11.86 -31.12 0.46
CA MET A 14 12.55 -29.92 0.94
C MET A 14 13.02 -29.01 -0.22
N LEU A 15 13.62 -29.59 -1.25
CA LEU A 15 14.02 -28.86 -2.46
C LEU A 15 12.80 -28.31 -3.21
N GLY A 16 11.71 -29.06 -3.27
CA GLY A 16 10.44 -28.60 -3.86
C GLY A 16 9.85 -27.41 -3.10
N ILE A 17 9.87 -27.42 -1.77
CA ILE A 17 9.41 -26.31 -0.94
C ILE A 17 10.31 -25.10 -1.15
N THR A 18 11.65 -25.26 -1.17
CA THR A 18 12.60 -24.17 -1.42
C THR A 18 12.33 -23.50 -2.75
N ALA A 19 12.24 -24.26 -3.83
CA ALA A 19 11.96 -23.73 -5.16
C ALA A 19 10.55 -23.10 -5.24
N GLY A 20 9.55 -23.78 -4.70
CA GLY A 20 8.16 -23.33 -4.71
C GLY A 20 7.98 -22.01 -3.96
N SER A 21 8.57 -21.85 -2.77
CA SER A 21 8.49 -20.59 -2.01
C SER A 21 9.20 -19.43 -2.72
N TYR A 22 10.34 -19.69 -3.36
CA TYR A 22 11.04 -18.67 -4.15
C TYR A 22 10.20 -18.17 -5.33
N PHE A 23 9.71 -19.08 -6.18
CA PHE A 23 8.90 -18.70 -7.33
C PHE A 23 7.56 -18.07 -6.93
N TRP A 24 6.97 -18.52 -5.82
CA TRP A 24 5.73 -17.93 -5.34
C TRP A 24 5.95 -16.52 -4.80
N ALA A 25 7.04 -16.26 -4.08
CA ALA A 25 7.37 -14.91 -3.62
C ALA A 25 7.52 -13.93 -4.81
N ILE A 26 8.26 -14.32 -5.84
CA ILE A 26 8.41 -13.51 -7.07
C ILE A 26 7.04 -13.27 -7.72
N ALA A 27 6.24 -14.30 -7.90
CA ALA A 27 4.93 -14.17 -8.54
C ALA A 27 3.95 -13.31 -7.74
N GLN A 28 4.01 -13.35 -6.40
CA GLN A 28 3.21 -12.45 -5.55
C GLN A 28 3.61 -10.99 -5.72
N ILE A 29 4.90 -10.71 -5.69
CA ILE A 29 5.44 -9.35 -5.91
C ILE A 29 5.02 -8.87 -7.30
N ASP A 30 5.31 -9.63 -8.33
CA ASP A 30 4.99 -9.32 -9.71
C ASP A 30 3.49 -9.04 -9.92
N SER A 31 2.61 -9.90 -9.37
CA SER A 31 1.16 -9.70 -9.47
C SER A 31 0.65 -8.46 -8.71
N SER A 32 1.38 -8.01 -7.67
CA SER A 32 1.05 -6.81 -6.93
C SER A 32 1.43 -5.54 -7.70
N PHE A 33 2.63 -5.53 -8.28
CA PHE A 33 3.12 -4.41 -9.09
C PHE A 33 2.36 -4.28 -10.43
N ASN A 34 1.94 -5.39 -11.04
CA ASN A 34 1.15 -5.43 -12.28
C ASN A 34 -0.36 -5.42 -12.04
N TYR A 35 -0.81 -5.04 -10.84
CA TYR A 35 -2.25 -4.96 -10.57
C TYR A 35 -2.93 -3.92 -11.48
N ARG A 36 -4.10 -4.30 -11.99
CA ARG A 36 -4.98 -3.39 -12.74
C ARG A 36 -6.41 -3.56 -12.24
N SER A 37 -7.15 -2.47 -12.19
CA SER A 37 -8.57 -2.46 -11.80
C SER A 37 -9.43 -3.32 -12.73
N LEU A 38 -10.57 -3.81 -12.22
CA LEU A 38 -11.62 -4.41 -13.04
C LEU A 38 -12.18 -3.45 -14.09
N LEU A 39 -12.07 -2.14 -13.84
CA LEU A 39 -12.62 -1.10 -14.71
C LEU A 39 -11.62 -0.61 -15.78
N LYS A 40 -10.41 -1.17 -15.86
CA LYS A 40 -9.36 -0.75 -16.79
C LYS A 40 -9.81 -0.66 -18.25
N ASP A 41 -10.71 -1.56 -18.68
CA ASP A 41 -11.17 -1.65 -20.07
C ASP A 41 -12.61 -1.09 -20.24
N ASN A 42 -13.27 -0.67 -19.15
CA ASN A 42 -14.67 -0.26 -19.13
C ASN A 42 -14.88 0.87 -18.12
N ALA A 43 -14.33 2.05 -18.40
CA ALA A 43 -14.57 3.23 -17.57
C ALA A 43 -16.01 3.73 -17.71
N PRO A 44 -16.66 4.22 -16.64
CA PRO A 44 -17.88 4.99 -16.76
C PRO A 44 -17.66 6.23 -17.64
N LEU A 45 -18.69 6.66 -18.35
CA LEU A 45 -18.61 7.87 -19.17
C LEU A 45 -18.76 9.12 -18.29
N PRO A 46 -18.00 10.20 -18.57
CA PRO A 46 -18.18 11.49 -17.91
C PRO A 46 -19.59 12.05 -18.08
N GLY A 47 -20.11 12.67 -17.03
CA GLY A 47 -21.37 13.42 -17.06
C GLY A 47 -21.22 14.84 -17.62
N ASP A 48 -22.29 15.61 -17.51
CA ASP A 48 -22.33 17.03 -17.90
C ASP A 48 -21.68 17.92 -16.82
N ALA A 49 -21.29 19.15 -17.22
CA ALA A 49 -20.82 20.18 -16.31
C ALA A 49 -21.88 20.56 -15.27
N LEU A 50 -21.46 20.88 -14.05
CA LEU A 50 -22.35 21.24 -12.95
C LEU A 50 -22.94 22.65 -13.10
N GLY A 51 -22.19 23.59 -13.70
CA GLY A 51 -22.66 24.97 -13.88
C GLY A 51 -21.56 26.01 -13.92
N GLU A 52 -21.88 27.22 -13.48
CA GLU A 52 -20.89 28.30 -13.41
C GLU A 52 -19.89 28.06 -12.28
N PRO A 53 -18.59 28.36 -12.48
CA PRO A 53 -17.58 28.19 -11.46
C PRO A 53 -17.71 29.20 -10.31
N ALA A 54 -17.28 28.84 -9.13
CA ALA A 54 -17.18 29.72 -7.97
C ALA A 54 -15.82 30.43 -7.88
N THR A 55 -14.86 30.03 -8.67
CA THR A 55 -13.48 30.56 -8.71
C THR A 55 -13.02 30.74 -10.15
N GLN A 56 -12.06 31.65 -10.38
CA GLN A 56 -11.46 31.83 -11.71
C GLN A 56 -10.26 30.90 -11.96
N ARG A 57 -9.64 30.40 -10.88
CA ARG A 57 -8.47 29.53 -10.93
C ARG A 57 -8.39 28.67 -9.68
N VAL A 58 -7.97 27.44 -9.83
CA VAL A 58 -7.58 26.55 -8.73
C VAL A 58 -6.10 26.21 -8.85
N VAL A 59 -5.33 26.51 -7.79
CA VAL A 59 -3.95 26.06 -7.63
C VAL A 59 -3.94 24.90 -6.63
N PHE A 60 -3.65 23.71 -7.12
CA PHE A 60 -3.57 22.49 -6.37
C PHE A 60 -2.10 22.23 -6.01
N VAL A 61 -1.73 22.48 -4.75
CA VAL A 61 -0.37 22.24 -4.24
C VAL A 61 -0.34 20.93 -3.49
N LEU A 62 0.35 19.96 -4.05
CA LEU A 62 0.57 18.64 -3.47
C LEU A 62 1.97 18.62 -2.85
N ILE A 63 2.03 18.47 -1.54
CA ILE A 63 3.28 18.35 -0.78
C ILE A 63 3.46 16.88 -0.42
N ASP A 64 4.40 16.21 -1.10
CA ASP A 64 4.64 14.78 -0.92
C ASP A 64 5.04 14.45 0.51
N ALA A 65 4.41 13.44 1.09
CA ALA A 65 4.64 12.89 2.42
C ALA A 65 4.48 13.84 3.61
N LEU A 66 3.89 15.03 3.44
CA LEU A 66 3.72 15.96 4.55
C LEU A 66 2.78 15.39 5.61
N ARG A 67 3.33 15.03 6.77
CA ARG A 67 2.56 14.53 7.91
C ARG A 67 1.58 15.58 8.43
N TYR A 68 0.40 15.11 8.86
CA TYR A 68 -0.60 15.97 9.47
C TYR A 68 -0.07 16.73 10.69
N ASP A 69 0.66 16.06 11.61
CA ASP A 69 1.22 16.69 12.81
C ASP A 69 2.29 17.76 12.49
N THR A 70 3.12 17.54 11.47
CA THR A 70 4.08 18.54 10.98
C THR A 70 3.36 19.78 10.42
N SER A 71 2.28 19.57 9.67
CA SER A 71 1.48 20.63 9.06
C SER A 71 0.82 21.56 10.08
N LEU A 72 0.65 21.12 11.33
CA LEU A 72 0.07 21.91 12.43
C LEU A 72 1.09 22.83 13.14
N ARG A 73 2.37 22.71 12.79
CA ARG A 73 3.44 23.45 13.46
C ARG A 73 3.62 24.84 12.85
N SER A 74 3.02 25.85 13.47
CA SER A 74 3.13 27.24 13.02
C SER A 74 4.55 27.81 13.11
N ASP A 75 5.45 27.22 13.89
CA ASP A 75 6.89 27.53 13.94
C ASP A 75 7.65 26.99 12.73
N VAL A 76 7.11 25.99 12.02
CA VAL A 76 7.71 25.37 10.82
C VAL A 76 6.98 25.82 9.55
N MET A 77 5.65 25.87 9.56
CA MET A 77 4.80 26.17 8.40
C MET A 77 3.84 27.37 8.69
N PRO A 78 4.37 28.56 8.92
CA PRO A 78 3.54 29.74 9.26
C PRO A 78 2.59 30.17 8.14
N THR A 79 2.97 30.01 6.86
CA THR A 79 2.11 30.33 5.72
C THR A 79 0.91 29.38 5.64
N LEU A 80 1.13 28.08 5.82
CA LEU A 80 0.07 27.10 5.87
C LEU A 80 -0.86 27.32 7.06
N ASP A 81 -0.33 27.67 8.22
CA ASP A 81 -1.11 28.00 9.42
C ASP A 81 -1.99 29.26 9.20
N HIS A 82 -1.47 30.27 8.50
CA HIS A 82 -2.23 31.44 8.10
C HIS A 82 -3.40 31.07 7.15
N LEU A 83 -3.15 30.25 6.14
CA LEU A 83 -4.17 29.77 5.21
C LEU A 83 -5.24 28.93 5.93
N ARG A 84 -4.83 28.07 6.86
CA ARG A 84 -5.73 27.28 7.70
C ARG A 84 -6.66 28.16 8.54
N THR A 85 -6.14 29.22 9.10
CA THR A 85 -6.92 30.14 9.94
C THR A 85 -7.93 30.96 9.14
N ASN A 86 -7.64 31.29 7.88
CA ASN A 86 -8.46 32.16 7.03
C ASN A 86 -9.24 31.38 5.94
N GLY A 87 -9.03 30.09 5.82
CA GLY A 87 -9.70 29.19 4.88
C GLY A 87 -10.44 28.06 5.57
N ALA A 88 -10.72 27.01 4.82
CA ALA A 88 -11.26 25.76 5.32
C ALA A 88 -10.15 24.74 5.54
N GLN A 89 -10.26 23.95 6.59
CA GLN A 89 -9.37 22.83 6.86
C GLN A 89 -10.14 21.57 7.20
N ALA A 90 -9.51 20.43 6.95
CA ALA A 90 -9.99 19.12 7.36
C ALA A 90 -8.82 18.16 7.60
N ARG A 91 -9.09 17.09 8.35
CA ARG A 91 -8.23 15.91 8.44
C ARG A 91 -8.58 14.98 7.30
N MET A 92 -7.70 14.82 6.36
CA MET A 92 -7.91 13.94 5.23
C MET A 92 -7.41 12.54 5.55
N HIS A 93 -8.21 11.53 5.21
CA HIS A 93 -7.89 10.12 5.43
C HIS A 93 -7.67 9.41 4.11
N SER A 94 -6.50 8.82 3.96
CA SER A 94 -6.16 7.90 2.87
C SER A 94 -6.38 6.43 3.27
N ARG A 95 -6.04 5.51 2.37
CA ARG A 95 -6.05 4.05 2.60
C ARG A 95 -4.77 3.43 2.08
N PRO A 96 -4.35 2.27 2.64
CA PRO A 96 -3.27 1.52 2.02
C PRO A 96 -3.64 1.07 0.59
N PRO A 97 -2.68 1.08 -0.34
CA PRO A 97 -1.26 1.39 -0.16
C PRO A 97 -1.02 2.91 -0.13
N SER A 98 -0.36 3.41 0.92
CA SER A 98 -0.04 4.83 1.12
C SER A 98 1.29 5.18 0.45
N TYR A 99 1.39 4.92 -0.85
CA TYR A 99 2.48 5.34 -1.74
C TYR A 99 2.03 6.52 -2.60
N SER A 100 2.98 7.26 -3.15
CA SER A 100 2.72 8.46 -3.96
C SER A 100 1.81 8.18 -5.16
N ALA A 101 2.19 7.27 -6.06
CA ALA A 101 1.44 7.02 -7.29
C ALA A 101 -0.03 6.55 -7.07
N PRO A 102 -0.36 5.60 -6.16
CA PRO A 102 -1.74 5.26 -5.85
C PRO A 102 -2.52 6.39 -5.16
N SER A 103 -1.86 7.18 -4.30
CA SER A 103 -2.51 8.32 -3.62
C SER A 103 -2.79 9.47 -4.60
N TRP A 104 -1.85 9.82 -5.49
CA TRP A 104 -2.09 10.81 -6.56
C TRP A 104 -3.23 10.37 -7.47
N SER A 105 -3.28 9.08 -7.79
CA SER A 105 -4.38 8.50 -8.58
C SER A 105 -5.71 8.67 -7.85
N THR A 106 -5.74 8.46 -6.53
CA THR A 106 -6.96 8.64 -5.71
C THR A 106 -7.37 10.11 -5.63
N LEU A 107 -6.41 11.02 -5.37
CA LEU A 107 -6.67 12.46 -5.31
C LEU A 107 -7.26 13.01 -6.60
N LEU A 108 -6.74 12.57 -7.75
CA LEU A 108 -7.14 13.12 -9.05
C LEU A 108 -8.41 12.49 -9.62
N THR A 109 -8.70 11.21 -9.31
CA THR A 109 -9.88 10.52 -9.82
C THR A 109 -11.07 10.54 -8.85
N GLY A 110 -10.82 10.80 -7.56
CA GLY A 110 -11.82 10.65 -6.49
C GLY A 110 -12.20 9.18 -6.23
N ALA A 111 -11.37 8.21 -6.63
CA ALA A 111 -11.66 6.80 -6.50
C ALA A 111 -10.47 6.04 -5.91
N TRP A 112 -10.74 5.01 -5.11
CA TRP A 112 -9.71 4.14 -4.55
C TRP A 112 -9.06 3.27 -5.62
N THR A 113 -7.86 2.77 -5.34
CA THR A 113 -6.99 2.02 -6.27
C THR A 113 -7.70 0.85 -6.96
N GLU A 114 -8.67 0.19 -6.32
CA GLU A 114 -9.44 -0.88 -6.95
C GLU A 114 -10.44 -0.42 -8.03
N ILE A 115 -10.70 0.88 -8.12
CA ILE A 115 -11.59 1.51 -9.11
C ILE A 115 -10.80 2.37 -10.10
N ASN A 116 -9.88 3.22 -9.61
CA ASN A 116 -9.24 4.27 -10.40
C ASN A 116 -8.27 3.77 -11.48
N ASP A 117 -7.86 2.51 -11.44
CA ASP A 117 -6.89 1.89 -12.36
C ASP A 117 -5.51 2.58 -12.41
N GLY A 118 -5.18 3.37 -11.40
CA GLY A 118 -3.83 3.84 -11.17
C GLY A 118 -2.91 2.71 -10.68
N PRO A 119 -1.60 2.92 -10.65
CA PRO A 119 -0.67 1.95 -10.10
C PRO A 119 -0.98 1.68 -8.62
N ALA A 120 -0.82 0.42 -8.18
CA ALA A 120 -1.02 0.05 -6.79
C ALA A 120 0.24 0.25 -5.92
N PHE A 121 1.37 0.49 -6.55
CA PHE A 121 2.67 0.76 -5.96
C PHE A 121 3.41 1.81 -6.78
N ASN A 122 4.46 2.38 -6.21
CA ASN A 122 5.41 3.18 -6.97
C ASN A 122 6.13 2.26 -7.98
N LEU A 123 6.05 2.60 -9.27
CA LEU A 123 6.60 1.83 -10.37
C LEU A 123 7.76 2.59 -11.02
N ASP A 124 8.59 1.88 -11.76
CA ASP A 124 9.55 2.53 -12.63
C ASP A 124 8.81 3.40 -13.67
N TYR A 125 9.43 4.52 -14.08
CA TYR A 125 8.79 5.51 -14.95
C TYR A 125 8.18 4.91 -16.23
N GLU A 126 8.87 3.94 -16.86
CA GLU A 126 8.42 3.27 -18.07
C GLU A 126 7.19 2.39 -17.85
N GLU A 127 6.95 1.96 -16.61
CA GLU A 127 5.87 1.04 -16.23
C GLU A 127 4.63 1.77 -15.72
N ILE A 128 4.72 3.09 -15.46
CA ILE A 128 3.58 3.90 -15.01
C ILE A 128 2.49 3.91 -16.09
N PRO A 129 1.28 3.41 -15.82
CA PRO A 129 0.17 3.44 -16.76
C PRO A 129 -0.47 4.83 -16.82
N THR A 130 -0.97 5.21 -17.98
CA THR A 130 -1.87 6.36 -18.10
C THR A 130 -3.27 6.00 -17.54
N PHE A 131 -3.92 6.93 -16.88
CA PHE A 131 -5.28 6.76 -16.36
C PHE A 131 -6.24 6.28 -17.46
N THR A 132 -6.96 5.22 -17.18
CA THR A 132 -8.09 4.76 -17.99
C THR A 132 -9.41 5.34 -17.48
N GLN A 133 -9.41 5.84 -16.25
CA GLN A 133 -10.54 6.46 -15.59
C GLN A 133 -10.47 7.99 -15.74
N ASP A 134 -11.64 8.63 -15.74
CA ASP A 134 -11.74 10.09 -15.76
C ASP A 134 -11.11 10.69 -14.49
N ASN A 135 -10.49 11.86 -14.64
CA ASN A 135 -9.77 12.53 -13.56
C ASN A 135 -10.01 14.05 -13.61
N LEU A 136 -9.63 14.72 -12.54
CA LEU A 136 -9.87 16.16 -12.36
C LEU A 136 -9.24 17.02 -13.48
N ILE A 137 -8.03 16.69 -13.93
CA ILE A 137 -7.34 17.42 -15.01
C ILE A 137 -8.07 17.24 -16.34
N SER A 138 -8.41 15.99 -16.69
CA SER A 138 -9.16 15.69 -17.92
C SER A 138 -10.56 16.30 -17.89
N SER A 139 -11.22 16.30 -16.73
CA SER A 139 -12.53 16.95 -16.54
C SER A 139 -12.42 18.47 -16.70
N ALA A 140 -11.40 19.12 -16.14
CA ALA A 140 -11.16 20.55 -16.30
C ALA A 140 -10.89 20.90 -17.78
N HIS A 141 -9.97 20.19 -18.43
CA HIS A 141 -9.63 20.44 -19.84
C HIS A 141 -10.86 20.27 -20.77
N ARG A 142 -11.65 19.21 -20.56
CA ARG A 142 -12.89 18.95 -21.33
C ARG A 142 -13.90 20.09 -21.21
N ASN A 143 -13.94 20.75 -20.06
CA ASN A 143 -14.83 21.89 -19.81
C ASN A 143 -14.20 23.25 -20.17
N GLY A 144 -13.09 23.24 -20.91
CA GLY A 144 -12.46 24.44 -21.47
C GLY A 144 -11.52 25.18 -20.54
N TRP A 145 -11.17 24.60 -19.38
CA TRP A 145 -10.16 25.13 -18.48
C TRP A 145 -8.75 24.87 -19.02
N LYS A 146 -7.89 25.89 -18.97
CA LYS A 146 -6.47 25.73 -19.26
C LYS A 146 -5.79 25.05 -18.09
N THR A 147 -5.18 23.89 -18.36
CA THR A 147 -4.56 23.04 -17.37
C THR A 147 -3.05 23.17 -17.38
N ALA A 148 -2.42 23.07 -16.21
CA ALA A 148 -0.97 23.10 -16.07
C ALA A 148 -0.51 22.12 -14.98
N ILE A 149 0.64 21.48 -15.21
CA ILE A 149 1.25 20.56 -14.23
C ILE A 149 2.74 20.86 -14.13
N SER A 150 3.22 21.17 -12.93
CA SER A 150 4.64 21.27 -12.62
C SER A 150 4.96 20.33 -11.47
N GLY A 151 5.82 19.33 -11.66
CA GLY A 151 6.11 18.36 -10.62
C GLY A 151 6.93 17.16 -11.08
N TYR A 152 6.85 16.10 -10.29
CA TYR A 152 7.57 14.86 -10.55
C TYR A 152 7.13 14.20 -11.87
N TYR A 153 8.07 13.60 -12.58
CA TYR A 153 7.89 13.12 -13.96
C TYR A 153 6.86 12.00 -14.12
N TRP A 154 6.41 11.34 -13.03
CA TRP A 154 5.34 10.34 -13.12
C TRP A 154 4.01 10.93 -13.56
N PHE A 155 3.74 12.21 -13.30
CA PHE A 155 2.53 12.88 -13.80
C PHE A 155 2.47 12.91 -15.33
N GLU A 156 3.62 12.94 -16.03
CA GLU A 156 3.67 12.85 -17.49
C GLU A 156 3.07 11.53 -18.02
N LYS A 157 3.20 10.45 -17.24
CA LYS A 157 2.64 9.14 -17.59
C LYS A 157 1.21 8.96 -17.11
N LEU A 158 0.92 9.34 -15.87
CA LEU A 158 -0.38 9.13 -15.23
C LEU A 158 -1.50 9.87 -15.96
N ILE A 159 -1.26 11.12 -16.38
CA ILE A 159 -2.29 11.98 -16.96
C ILE A 159 -2.16 11.99 -18.49
N PRO A 160 -3.29 11.85 -19.24
CA PRO A 160 -3.25 12.01 -20.69
C PRO A 160 -2.67 13.39 -21.06
N GLN A 161 -1.55 13.42 -21.76
CA GLN A 161 -0.85 14.68 -22.10
C GLN A 161 -1.61 15.54 -23.09
N THR A 162 -2.64 15.00 -23.75
CA THR A 162 -3.60 15.77 -24.54
C THR A 162 -4.48 16.69 -23.71
N ASP A 163 -4.57 16.45 -22.41
CA ASP A 163 -5.42 17.17 -21.48
C ASP A 163 -4.60 18.18 -20.62
N VAL A 164 -3.32 18.38 -20.96
CA VAL A 164 -2.38 19.28 -20.26
C VAL A 164 -1.89 20.35 -21.25
N ASP A 165 -2.24 21.62 -20.98
CA ASP A 165 -1.85 22.74 -21.85
C ASP A 165 -0.40 23.21 -21.57
N PHE A 166 0.02 23.21 -20.29
CA PHE A 166 1.37 23.58 -19.87
C PHE A 166 1.96 22.54 -18.93
N SER A 167 3.20 22.16 -19.15
CA SER A 167 3.82 21.14 -18.30
C SER A 167 5.31 21.41 -18.06
N PHE A 168 5.75 21.02 -16.88
CA PHE A 168 7.15 20.85 -16.51
C PHE A 168 7.27 19.59 -15.65
N TYR A 169 8.20 18.71 -16.01
CA TYR A 169 8.41 17.45 -15.29
C TYR A 169 9.89 17.28 -14.96
N THR A 170 10.18 16.89 -13.70
CA THR A 170 11.54 16.61 -13.22
C THR A 170 11.63 15.22 -12.60
N PRO A 171 12.73 14.49 -12.80
CA PRO A 171 12.98 13.24 -12.07
C PRO A 171 13.64 13.48 -10.70
N GLY A 172 13.93 14.72 -10.34
CA GLY A 172 14.50 15.07 -9.05
C GLY A 172 13.44 15.18 -7.97
N GLU A 173 13.84 14.89 -6.73
CA GLU A 173 12.97 14.80 -5.55
C GLU A 173 13.41 15.79 -4.44
N ASP A 174 14.58 16.41 -4.58
CA ASP A 174 15.17 17.27 -3.57
C ASP A 174 14.73 18.76 -3.70
N ASN A 175 15.22 19.60 -2.82
CA ASN A 175 14.95 21.04 -2.86
C ASN A 175 15.33 21.72 -4.19
N ALA A 176 16.36 21.24 -4.88
CA ALA A 176 16.75 21.84 -6.15
C ALA A 176 15.72 21.51 -7.25
N ALA A 177 15.14 20.32 -7.23
CA ALA A 177 14.06 19.92 -8.12
C ALA A 177 12.78 20.75 -7.84
N ASP A 178 12.41 20.93 -6.57
CA ASP A 178 11.27 21.77 -6.20
C ASP A 178 11.45 23.24 -6.65
N GLU A 179 12.67 23.79 -6.58
CA GLU A 179 12.93 25.14 -7.13
C GLU A 179 12.78 25.18 -8.66
N GLU A 180 13.09 24.11 -9.40
CA GLU A 180 12.81 24.00 -10.83
C GLU A 180 11.30 23.94 -11.09
N VAL A 181 10.56 23.16 -10.30
CA VAL A 181 9.09 23.08 -10.34
C VAL A 181 8.48 24.48 -10.12
N MET A 182 8.91 25.19 -9.11
CA MET A 182 8.46 26.56 -8.82
C MET A 182 8.79 27.54 -9.94
N LYS A 183 10.00 27.48 -10.47
CA LYS A 183 10.45 28.32 -11.59
C LYS A 183 9.59 28.12 -12.84
N ALA A 184 9.09 26.93 -13.09
CA ALA A 184 8.20 26.64 -14.21
C ALA A 184 6.75 27.11 -13.93
N ALA A 185 6.26 26.89 -12.70
CA ALA A 185 4.86 27.16 -12.35
C ALA A 185 4.55 28.65 -12.15
N LEU A 186 5.44 29.42 -11.49
CA LEU A 186 5.18 30.82 -11.14
C LEU A 186 4.82 31.70 -12.35
N PRO A 187 5.49 31.63 -13.52
CA PRO A 187 5.09 32.38 -14.71
C PRO A 187 3.66 32.09 -15.18
N TRP A 188 3.17 30.85 -15.03
CA TRP A 188 1.80 30.52 -15.41
C TRP A 188 0.77 31.16 -14.48
N LEU A 189 1.14 31.37 -13.21
CA LEU A 189 0.30 32.07 -12.24
C LEU A 189 0.33 33.59 -12.46
N GLU A 190 1.51 34.20 -12.65
CA GLU A 190 1.73 35.62 -12.91
C GLU A 190 1.01 36.07 -14.21
N GLU A 191 1.18 35.32 -15.29
CA GLU A 191 0.55 35.60 -16.59
C GLU A 191 -0.93 35.21 -16.66
N GLN A 192 -1.45 34.49 -15.65
CA GLN A 192 -2.84 34.01 -15.55
C GLN A 192 -3.28 33.18 -16.78
N ASN A 193 -2.34 32.44 -17.39
CA ASN A 193 -2.57 31.70 -18.61
C ASN A 193 -3.01 30.23 -18.37
N ALA A 194 -2.98 29.76 -17.11
CA ALA A 194 -3.48 28.48 -16.66
C ALA A 194 -4.48 28.66 -15.49
N GLN A 195 -5.53 27.85 -15.49
CA GLN A 195 -6.67 28.00 -14.58
C GLN A 195 -6.82 26.82 -13.61
N MET A 196 -6.47 25.61 -14.03
CA MET A 196 -6.30 24.42 -13.17
C MET A 196 -4.82 24.08 -13.14
N VAL A 197 -4.14 24.44 -12.06
CA VAL A 197 -2.67 24.31 -11.93
C VAL A 197 -2.37 23.31 -10.83
N LEU A 198 -1.66 22.24 -11.14
CA LEU A 198 -1.10 21.29 -10.19
C LEU A 198 0.39 21.61 -10.00
N ILE A 199 0.80 21.82 -8.76
CA ILE A 199 2.20 22.02 -8.35
C ILE A 199 2.52 20.90 -7.34
N HIS A 200 3.50 20.07 -7.65
CA HIS A 200 3.95 19.00 -6.78
C HIS A 200 5.34 19.32 -6.21
N LEU A 201 5.47 19.28 -4.89
CA LEU A 201 6.70 19.56 -4.14
C LEU A 201 7.10 18.30 -3.36
N ASP A 202 8.30 17.78 -3.64
CA ASP A 202 8.73 16.43 -3.25
C ASP A 202 9.74 16.41 -2.09
N GLN A 203 10.42 17.53 -1.81
CA GLN A 203 11.55 17.57 -0.89
C GLN A 203 11.26 17.10 0.54
N VAL A 204 9.98 17.05 0.99
CA VAL A 204 9.64 16.55 2.33
C VAL A 204 9.72 15.02 2.33
N ASP A 205 9.23 14.34 1.27
CA ASP A 205 9.42 12.90 1.11
C ASP A 205 10.89 12.53 1.00
N TYR A 206 11.65 13.27 0.19
CA TYR A 206 13.10 13.11 0.08
C TYR A 206 13.80 13.21 1.45
N ALA A 207 13.46 14.21 2.26
CA ALA A 207 14.04 14.37 3.60
C ALA A 207 13.68 13.19 4.52
N GLY A 208 12.48 12.66 4.38
CA GLY A 208 12.04 11.47 5.08
C GLY A 208 12.89 10.24 4.74
N HIS A 209 13.12 10.00 3.47
CA HIS A 209 13.87 8.84 2.98
C HIS A 209 15.40 8.97 3.14
N HIS A 210 15.95 10.17 2.95
CA HIS A 210 17.39 10.37 2.76
C HIS A 210 18.07 11.21 3.83
N GLU A 211 17.31 11.99 4.62
CA GLU A 211 17.87 12.97 5.56
C GLU A 211 17.52 12.66 7.02
N GLY A 212 17.11 11.45 7.35
CA GLY A 212 16.94 10.94 8.70
C GLY A 212 15.51 10.85 9.22
N GLY A 213 14.52 11.01 8.34
CA GLY A 213 13.10 10.81 8.64
C GLY A 213 12.46 11.96 9.43
N PRO A 214 11.17 11.82 9.77
CA PRO A 214 10.37 12.87 10.43
C PRO A 214 10.87 13.32 11.81
N GLN A 215 11.78 12.58 12.44
CA GLN A 215 12.42 12.98 13.70
C GLN A 215 13.71 13.80 13.50
N SER A 216 14.15 13.99 12.25
CA SER A 216 15.34 14.75 11.92
C SER A 216 15.04 16.27 11.83
N PRO A 217 15.95 17.16 12.26
CA PRO A 217 15.84 18.59 11.97
C PRO A 217 15.79 18.92 10.47
N ASN A 218 16.30 18.06 9.61
CA ASN A 218 16.25 18.24 8.15
C ASN A 218 14.82 18.11 7.60
N TRP A 219 13.98 17.28 8.22
CA TRP A 219 12.56 17.20 7.91
C TRP A 219 11.85 18.52 8.15
N ASP A 220 12.03 19.12 9.34
CA ASP A 220 11.48 20.43 9.66
C ASP A 220 12.00 21.50 8.71
N ALA A 221 13.29 21.45 8.34
CA ALA A 221 13.87 22.37 7.39
C ALA A 221 13.29 22.20 5.97
N ALA A 222 12.99 20.98 5.53
CA ALA A 222 12.32 20.72 4.25
C ALA A 222 10.88 21.28 4.28
N ALA A 223 10.12 21.01 5.32
CA ALA A 223 8.77 21.54 5.48
C ALA A 223 8.76 23.09 5.52
N ALA A 224 9.72 23.72 6.20
CA ALA A 224 9.84 25.17 6.23
C ALA A 224 10.21 25.77 4.85
N ARG A 225 11.04 25.09 4.04
CA ARG A 225 11.33 25.54 2.67
C ARG A 225 10.09 25.44 1.78
N VAL A 226 9.32 24.35 1.91
CA VAL A 226 8.04 24.22 1.19
C VAL A 226 7.06 25.31 1.63
N ASP A 227 6.97 25.64 2.91
CA ASP A 227 6.13 26.75 3.38
C ASP A 227 6.54 28.11 2.79
N ALA A 228 7.84 28.34 2.62
CA ALA A 228 8.33 29.53 1.91
C ALA A 228 7.98 29.51 0.41
N MET A 229 7.90 28.34 -0.22
CA MET A 229 7.38 28.21 -1.59
C MET A 229 5.88 28.49 -1.68
N LEU A 230 5.09 28.06 -0.68
CA LEU A 230 3.67 28.44 -0.56
C LEU A 230 3.49 29.95 -0.50
N ALA A 231 4.34 30.66 0.26
CA ALA A 231 4.29 32.14 0.32
C ALA A 231 4.52 32.77 -1.07
N ARG A 232 5.47 32.25 -1.85
CA ARG A 232 5.73 32.72 -3.23
C ARG A 232 4.55 32.43 -4.17
N ILE A 233 3.88 31.30 -4.02
CA ILE A 233 2.66 30.99 -4.81
C ILE A 233 1.55 32.00 -4.46
N LEU A 234 1.38 32.31 -3.17
CA LEU A 234 0.35 33.25 -2.72
C LEU A 234 0.57 34.69 -3.20
N GLU A 235 1.82 35.11 -3.43
CA GLU A 235 2.13 36.42 -4.01
C GLU A 235 1.55 36.60 -5.42
N GLU A 236 1.33 35.48 -6.16
CA GLU A 236 0.78 35.46 -7.52
C GLU A 236 -0.75 35.23 -7.58
N LEU A 237 -1.42 35.13 -6.42
CA LEU A 237 -2.85 34.83 -6.34
C LEU A 237 -3.67 35.99 -5.77
N ASP A 238 -4.82 36.25 -6.38
CA ASP A 238 -5.89 37.09 -5.82
C ASP A 238 -6.96 36.19 -5.18
N LEU A 239 -6.82 35.89 -3.89
CA LEU A 239 -7.74 34.99 -3.17
C LEU A 239 -9.22 35.47 -3.17
N SER A 240 -9.52 36.69 -3.64
CA SER A 240 -10.90 37.11 -3.88
C SER A 240 -11.47 36.51 -5.18
N LYS A 241 -10.63 35.92 -6.03
CA LYS A 241 -10.98 35.33 -7.33
C LYS A 241 -10.43 33.93 -7.53
N ASP A 242 -9.26 33.66 -6.94
CA ASP A 242 -8.52 32.41 -7.05
C ASP A 242 -8.70 31.56 -5.81
N THR A 243 -8.53 30.26 -5.96
CA THR A 243 -8.56 29.29 -4.87
C THR A 243 -7.25 28.53 -4.84
N ILE A 244 -6.67 28.35 -3.66
CA ILE A 244 -5.53 27.47 -3.43
C ILE A 244 -5.97 26.30 -2.54
N VAL A 245 -5.59 25.07 -2.92
CA VAL A 245 -5.72 23.88 -2.09
C VAL A 245 -4.34 23.32 -1.83
N ILE A 246 -4.04 23.05 -0.56
CA ILE A 246 -2.79 22.46 -0.09
C ILE A 246 -3.13 21.17 0.65
N LEU A 247 -2.49 20.09 0.24
CA LEU A 247 -2.71 18.78 0.83
C LEU A 247 -1.47 17.90 0.67
N SER A 248 -1.48 16.74 1.31
CA SER A 248 -0.49 15.70 1.12
C SER A 248 -1.16 14.43 0.61
N ASP A 249 -0.39 13.58 -0.02
CA ASP A 249 -0.80 12.27 -0.53
C ASP A 249 -0.66 11.15 0.50
N HIS A 250 0.31 11.24 1.40
CA HIS A 250 0.53 10.35 2.53
C HIS A 250 1.43 11.01 3.58
N GLY A 251 1.57 10.34 4.74
CA GLY A 251 2.61 10.68 5.69
C GLY A 251 3.72 9.63 5.71
N GLN A 252 4.64 9.74 6.68
CA GLN A 252 5.74 8.80 6.87
C GLN A 252 5.84 8.36 8.33
N ILE A 253 6.29 7.12 8.59
CA ILE A 253 6.69 6.67 9.93
C ILE A 253 7.99 7.38 10.36
N ASP A 254 8.27 7.39 11.65
CA ASP A 254 9.45 8.09 12.19
C ASP A 254 10.80 7.63 11.61
N ALA A 255 10.85 6.42 11.07
CA ALA A 255 12.03 5.87 10.39
C ALA A 255 12.15 6.31 8.92
N GLY A 256 11.22 7.11 8.40
CA GLY A 256 11.26 7.61 7.03
C GLY A 256 10.74 6.64 5.98
N GLY A 257 9.67 5.91 6.27
CA GLY A 257 9.03 5.01 5.29
C GLY A 257 7.50 5.16 5.30
N HIS A 258 6.87 4.71 4.23
CA HIS A 258 5.43 4.79 4.00
C HIS A 258 4.94 3.59 3.17
N GLY A 259 3.68 3.56 2.77
CA GLY A 259 3.07 2.51 1.93
C GLY A 259 2.20 1.52 2.69
N GLY A 260 2.26 1.50 4.01
CA GLY A 260 1.50 0.59 4.87
C GLY A 260 0.24 1.19 5.47
N GLN A 261 -0.22 0.52 6.53
CA GLN A 261 -1.45 0.87 7.25
C GLN A 261 -1.18 1.69 8.54
N ASP A 262 -0.01 2.27 8.67
CA ASP A 262 0.37 3.05 9.85
C ASP A 262 -0.47 4.34 9.91
N PRO A 263 -1.10 4.69 11.06
CA PRO A 263 -2.00 5.84 11.13
C PRO A 263 -1.35 7.17 10.71
N VAL A 264 -0.04 7.34 10.95
CA VAL A 264 0.70 8.55 10.54
C VAL A 264 0.92 8.65 9.03
N CYS A 265 0.77 7.52 8.30
CA CYS A 265 0.84 7.49 6.84
C CYS A 265 -0.52 7.66 6.16
N LEU A 266 -1.61 7.60 6.94
CA LEU A 266 -3.00 7.59 6.45
C LEU A 266 -3.81 8.79 6.95
N LEU A 267 -3.14 9.78 7.53
CA LEU A 267 -3.74 11.03 8.01
C LEU A 267 -2.94 12.19 7.46
N GLU A 268 -3.56 12.92 6.55
CA GLU A 268 -2.93 14.00 5.80
C GLU A 268 -3.62 15.35 6.07
N PRO A 269 -2.91 16.48 5.91
CA PRO A 269 -3.52 17.80 5.94
C PRO A 269 -4.36 18.03 4.67
N PHE A 270 -5.48 18.73 4.83
CA PHE A 270 -6.25 19.35 3.76
C PHE A 270 -6.55 20.79 4.18
N VAL A 271 -6.06 21.75 3.42
CA VAL A 271 -6.31 23.18 3.62
C VAL A 271 -6.71 23.80 2.28
N ILE A 272 -7.82 24.52 2.25
CA ILE A 272 -8.30 25.21 1.05
C ILE A 272 -8.72 26.64 1.41
N ALA A 273 -8.32 27.61 0.60
CA ALA A 273 -8.60 29.03 0.86
C ALA A 273 -8.81 29.80 -0.43
N GLY A 274 -9.61 30.87 -0.36
CA GLY A 274 -9.85 31.77 -1.46
C GLY A 274 -11.31 31.80 -1.94
N ALA A 275 -11.51 32.14 -3.20
CA ALA A 275 -12.82 32.30 -3.80
C ALA A 275 -13.65 31.01 -3.71
N GLY A 276 -14.90 31.13 -3.35
CA GLY A 276 -15.82 29.99 -3.23
C GLY A 276 -15.62 29.12 -2.00
N ILE A 277 -14.82 29.55 -1.01
CA ILE A 277 -14.53 28.80 0.21
C ILE A 277 -15.14 29.46 1.45
N ILE A 278 -15.84 28.68 2.25
CA ILE A 278 -16.36 29.09 3.56
C ILE A 278 -15.31 28.70 4.61
N PRO A 279 -14.68 29.67 5.30
CA PRO A 279 -13.67 29.37 6.32
C PRO A 279 -14.24 28.54 7.48
N GLY A 280 -13.47 27.56 7.95
CA GLY A 280 -13.87 26.72 9.09
C GLY A 280 -13.04 25.45 9.24
N ASP A 281 -13.30 24.72 10.32
CA ASP A 281 -12.79 23.36 10.52
C ASP A 281 -13.91 22.36 10.26
N TYR A 282 -13.71 21.50 9.27
CA TYR A 282 -14.73 20.57 8.77
C TYR A 282 -14.50 19.12 9.21
N GLY A 283 -13.62 18.92 10.19
CA GLY A 283 -13.40 17.61 10.79
C GLY A 283 -12.68 16.64 9.86
N ASP A 284 -13.30 15.49 9.58
CA ASP A 284 -12.71 14.41 8.80
C ASP A 284 -13.30 14.33 7.40
N ILE A 285 -12.44 14.19 6.39
CA ILE A 285 -12.82 13.90 5.00
C ILE A 285 -12.04 12.68 4.51
N GLN A 286 -12.52 12.07 3.42
CA GLN A 286 -11.78 11.01 2.74
C GLN A 286 -10.98 11.61 1.56
N MET A 287 -9.85 11.03 1.24
CA MET A 287 -9.04 11.45 0.08
C MET A 287 -9.83 11.46 -1.24
N VAL A 288 -10.77 10.54 -1.39
CA VAL A 288 -11.66 10.46 -2.56
C VAL A 288 -12.64 11.64 -2.68
N ASP A 289 -12.84 12.43 -1.62
CA ASP A 289 -13.74 13.59 -1.62
C ASP A 289 -13.11 14.81 -2.30
N VAL A 290 -11.79 14.82 -2.50
CA VAL A 290 -11.03 15.97 -3.04
C VAL A 290 -11.46 16.29 -4.48
N ALA A 291 -11.36 15.32 -5.38
CA ALA A 291 -11.68 15.56 -6.80
C ALA A 291 -13.13 16.01 -7.03
N PRO A 292 -14.18 15.38 -6.47
CA PRO A 292 -15.55 15.84 -6.66
C PRO A 292 -15.80 17.21 -6.01
N THR A 293 -15.18 17.53 -4.87
CA THR A 293 -15.30 18.85 -4.23
C THR A 293 -14.70 19.96 -5.09
N LEU A 294 -13.51 19.74 -5.65
CA LEU A 294 -12.90 20.69 -6.59
C LEU A 294 -13.67 20.78 -7.91
N SER A 295 -14.28 19.68 -8.37
CA SER A 295 -15.15 19.71 -9.57
C SER A 295 -16.38 20.60 -9.35
N ALA A 296 -16.99 20.55 -8.17
CA ALA A 296 -18.12 21.42 -7.84
C ALA A 296 -17.69 22.91 -7.76
N LEU A 297 -16.53 23.19 -7.20
CA LEU A 297 -15.95 24.54 -7.13
C LEU A 297 -15.67 25.11 -8.53
N LEU A 298 -15.17 24.27 -9.43
CA LEU A 298 -14.86 24.60 -10.83
C LEU A 298 -16.10 24.60 -11.74
N GLY A 299 -17.26 24.11 -11.26
CA GLY A 299 -18.47 23.97 -12.06
C GLY A 299 -18.41 22.92 -13.17
N ILE A 300 -17.37 22.07 -13.18
CA ILE A 300 -17.13 21.02 -14.17
C ILE A 300 -17.86 19.72 -13.82
N ASN A 301 -17.83 18.71 -14.71
CA ASN A 301 -18.37 17.39 -14.39
C ASN A 301 -17.59 16.70 -13.25
N LEU A 302 -18.30 15.92 -12.44
CA LEU A 302 -17.65 15.01 -11.49
C LEU A 302 -16.81 13.98 -12.26
N PRO A 303 -15.59 13.61 -11.80
CA PRO A 303 -14.85 12.50 -12.40
C PRO A 303 -15.72 11.23 -12.42
N ALA A 304 -15.81 10.57 -13.57
CA ALA A 304 -16.82 9.54 -13.81
C ALA A 304 -16.76 8.35 -12.85
N SER A 305 -15.57 8.05 -12.31
CA SER A 305 -15.33 6.94 -11.38
C SER A 305 -15.30 7.36 -9.91
N THR A 306 -15.58 8.63 -9.57
CA THR A 306 -15.44 9.10 -8.18
C THR A 306 -16.34 8.31 -7.22
N GLN A 307 -15.77 7.93 -6.09
CA GLN A 307 -16.45 7.28 -4.96
C GLN A 307 -16.69 8.24 -3.80
N GLY A 308 -16.09 9.42 -3.87
CA GLY A 308 -16.21 10.47 -2.88
C GLY A 308 -17.47 11.31 -3.05
N GLU A 309 -17.74 12.11 -2.04
CA GLU A 309 -18.83 13.10 -2.04
C GLU A 309 -18.28 14.52 -2.13
N VAL A 310 -19.10 15.43 -2.61
CA VAL A 310 -18.78 16.87 -2.61
C VAL A 310 -18.98 17.43 -1.21
N LYS A 311 -17.96 18.02 -0.61
CA LYS A 311 -18.01 18.68 0.71
C LYS A 311 -18.61 20.08 0.58
N THR A 312 -19.92 20.13 0.30
CA THR A 312 -20.66 21.38 0.04
C THR A 312 -20.67 22.33 1.22
N GLU A 313 -20.51 21.83 2.44
CA GLU A 313 -20.48 22.61 3.68
C GLU A 313 -19.28 23.58 3.76
N MET A 314 -18.19 23.29 3.04
CA MET A 314 -17.03 24.19 2.95
C MET A 314 -17.05 25.10 1.70
N LEU A 315 -18.09 25.02 0.86
CA LEU A 315 -18.14 25.70 -0.42
C LEU A 315 -19.23 26.79 -0.47
N GLU A 316 -18.87 27.97 -0.96
CA GLU A 316 -19.79 29.01 -1.40
C GLU A 316 -19.90 28.98 -2.93
N ILE A 317 -20.71 28.04 -3.46
CA ILE A 317 -20.85 27.77 -4.90
C ILE A 317 -22.17 28.34 -5.44
N PRO A 318 -22.26 28.63 -6.77
CA PRO A 318 -23.48 29.13 -7.42
C PRO A 318 -24.68 28.23 -7.19
N VAL A 319 -25.86 28.85 -7.09
CA VAL A 319 -27.13 28.12 -6.90
C VAL A 319 -27.38 27.12 -8.03
N SER A 320 -26.96 27.41 -9.26
CA SER A 320 -27.04 26.47 -10.39
C SER A 320 -26.28 25.17 -10.12
N VAL A 321 -25.08 25.25 -9.57
CA VAL A 321 -24.26 24.07 -9.19
C VAL A 321 -24.97 23.28 -8.11
N LEU A 322 -25.44 23.95 -7.04
CA LEU A 322 -26.18 23.28 -5.95
C LEU A 322 -27.45 22.57 -6.43
N GLN A 323 -28.14 23.13 -7.43
CA GLN A 323 -29.36 22.52 -8.01
C GLN A 323 -29.06 21.32 -8.91
N ASN A 324 -27.95 21.36 -9.65
CA ASN A 324 -27.55 20.29 -10.57
C ASN A 324 -26.84 19.14 -9.88
N LEU A 325 -26.13 19.41 -8.77
CA LEU A 325 -25.28 18.46 -8.08
C LEU A 325 -25.98 17.15 -7.68
N PRO A 326 -27.22 17.14 -7.11
CA PRO A 326 -27.86 15.89 -6.72
C PRO A 326 -28.13 14.96 -7.90
N GLU A 327 -28.58 15.48 -9.04
CA GLU A 327 -28.84 14.68 -10.24
C GLU A 327 -27.54 14.24 -10.90
N ALA A 328 -26.52 15.10 -10.98
CA ALA A 328 -25.20 14.74 -11.50
C ALA A 328 -24.56 13.62 -10.67
N THR A 329 -24.63 13.71 -9.33
CA THR A 329 -24.16 12.66 -8.41
C THR A 329 -24.91 11.35 -8.63
N ARG A 330 -26.24 11.40 -8.70
CA ARG A 330 -27.07 10.22 -8.94
C ARG A 330 -26.71 9.52 -10.26
N VAL A 331 -26.56 10.28 -11.34
CA VAL A 331 -26.21 9.75 -12.67
C VAL A 331 -24.82 9.11 -12.64
N GLN A 332 -23.83 9.82 -12.09
CA GLN A 332 -22.44 9.37 -12.01
C GLN A 332 -22.32 8.11 -11.14
N GLN A 333 -22.90 8.09 -9.93
CA GLN A 333 -22.84 6.95 -9.02
C GLN A 333 -23.59 5.72 -9.58
N THR A 334 -24.72 5.94 -10.25
CA THR A 334 -25.45 4.85 -10.93
C THR A 334 -24.60 4.23 -12.04
N ALA A 335 -23.93 5.05 -12.86
CA ALA A 335 -23.08 4.59 -13.94
C ALA A 335 -21.87 3.80 -13.38
N LEU A 336 -21.23 4.30 -12.32
CA LEU A 336 -20.13 3.61 -11.65
C LEU A 336 -20.56 2.25 -11.09
N LEU A 337 -21.67 2.21 -10.33
CA LEU A 337 -22.19 0.97 -9.74
C LEU A 337 -22.55 -0.06 -10.82
N GLN A 338 -23.24 0.35 -11.89
CA GLN A 338 -23.62 -0.55 -12.98
C GLN A 338 -22.39 -1.10 -13.71
N THR A 339 -21.41 -0.25 -13.99
CA THR A 339 -20.15 -0.64 -14.62
C THR A 339 -19.37 -1.62 -13.75
N TYR A 340 -19.27 -1.34 -12.45
CA TYR A 340 -18.57 -2.21 -11.49
C TYR A 340 -19.29 -3.57 -11.32
N ALA A 341 -20.63 -3.57 -11.18
CA ALA A 341 -21.42 -4.79 -11.09
C ALA A 341 -21.24 -5.65 -12.35
N SER A 342 -21.31 -5.04 -13.54
CA SER A 342 -21.08 -5.72 -14.81
C SER A 342 -19.69 -6.36 -14.88
N ALA A 343 -18.65 -5.64 -14.44
CA ALA A 343 -17.27 -6.16 -14.37
C ALA A 343 -17.13 -7.35 -13.41
N LEU A 344 -17.97 -7.42 -12.36
CA LEU A 344 -18.08 -8.57 -11.46
C LEU A 344 -18.96 -9.71 -12.01
N GLY A 345 -19.59 -9.55 -13.18
CA GLY A 345 -20.57 -10.48 -13.72
C GLY A 345 -21.88 -10.52 -12.91
N LYS A 346 -22.28 -9.39 -12.33
CA LYS A 346 -23.46 -9.19 -11.50
C LYS A 346 -24.43 -8.22 -12.15
N GLU A 347 -25.70 -8.27 -11.73
CA GLU A 347 -26.73 -7.31 -12.15
C GLU A 347 -27.16 -6.46 -10.97
N THR A 348 -27.55 -5.21 -11.24
CA THR A 348 -28.02 -4.25 -10.23
C THR A 348 -29.55 -4.20 -10.09
N GLY A 349 -30.29 -4.99 -10.84
CA GLY A 349 -31.77 -4.94 -10.90
C GLY A 349 -32.48 -5.28 -9.58
N ALA A 350 -31.77 -5.82 -8.58
CA ALA A 350 -32.31 -6.08 -7.24
C ALA A 350 -32.34 -4.82 -6.35
N TYR A 351 -31.64 -3.74 -6.74
CA TYR A 351 -31.51 -2.52 -5.95
C TYR A 351 -32.39 -1.42 -6.53
N ASP A 352 -33.09 -0.69 -5.67
CA ASP A 352 -33.95 0.45 -6.05
C ASP A 352 -33.12 1.75 -6.15
N LEU A 353 -32.26 1.81 -7.16
CA LEU A 353 -31.31 2.92 -7.39
C LEU A 353 -32.01 4.28 -7.60
N VAL A 354 -33.31 4.28 -7.94
CA VAL A 354 -34.07 5.52 -8.16
C VAL A 354 -34.26 6.28 -6.85
N ASN A 355 -34.32 5.56 -5.73
CA ASN A 355 -34.55 6.15 -4.43
C ASN A 355 -33.24 6.44 -3.65
N PHE A 356 -32.05 6.14 -4.23
CA PHE A 356 -30.79 6.49 -3.61
C PHE A 356 -30.55 8.01 -3.72
N THR A 357 -30.19 8.62 -2.59
CA THR A 357 -29.99 10.06 -2.46
C THR A 357 -28.60 10.44 -1.97
N GLN A 358 -27.87 9.47 -1.38
CA GLN A 358 -26.55 9.66 -0.82
C GLN A 358 -25.51 8.78 -1.51
N VAL A 359 -24.28 9.26 -1.63
CA VAL A 359 -23.16 8.52 -2.22
C VAL A 359 -22.91 7.20 -1.48
N GLU A 360 -23.05 7.22 -0.16
CA GLU A 360 -22.83 6.05 0.70
C GLU A 360 -23.77 4.89 0.37
N GLU A 361 -24.98 5.13 -0.11
CA GLU A 361 -25.93 4.08 -0.49
C GLU A 361 -25.38 3.29 -1.68
N TYR A 362 -24.82 3.98 -2.70
CA TYR A 362 -24.18 3.35 -3.86
C TYR A 362 -22.89 2.63 -3.46
N GLN A 363 -22.08 3.26 -2.63
CA GLN A 363 -20.83 2.66 -2.14
C GLN A 363 -21.09 1.44 -1.27
N ALA A 364 -22.17 1.42 -0.51
CA ALA A 364 -22.58 0.24 0.26
C ALA A 364 -22.93 -0.94 -0.66
N VAL A 365 -23.61 -0.72 -1.78
CA VAL A 365 -23.91 -1.78 -2.77
C VAL A 365 -22.62 -2.25 -3.46
N ILE A 366 -21.73 -1.35 -3.86
CA ILE A 366 -20.41 -1.71 -4.41
C ILE A 366 -19.65 -2.62 -3.43
N HIS A 367 -19.66 -2.24 -2.15
CA HIS A 367 -19.02 -3.02 -1.08
C HIS A 367 -19.69 -4.40 -0.89
N GLU A 368 -21.00 -4.47 -0.93
CA GLU A 368 -21.76 -5.72 -0.83
C GLU A 368 -21.41 -6.67 -1.99
N LEU A 369 -21.48 -6.20 -3.24
CA LEU A 369 -21.12 -7.00 -4.42
C LEU A 369 -19.68 -7.51 -4.37
N ARG A 370 -18.74 -6.66 -3.94
CA ARG A 370 -17.35 -7.02 -3.73
C ARG A 370 -17.21 -8.10 -2.66
N THR A 371 -17.89 -7.92 -1.53
CA THR A 371 -17.83 -8.84 -0.38
C THR A 371 -18.41 -10.21 -0.74
N GLU A 372 -19.51 -10.28 -1.48
CA GLU A 372 -20.08 -11.53 -1.99
C GLU A 372 -19.09 -12.29 -2.87
N LYS A 373 -18.44 -11.61 -3.81
CA LYS A 373 -17.45 -12.23 -4.68
C LYS A 373 -16.23 -12.71 -3.88
N LEU A 374 -15.73 -11.89 -2.96
CA LEU A 374 -14.64 -12.29 -2.06
C LEU A 374 -15.01 -13.52 -1.23
N PHE A 375 -16.22 -13.57 -0.71
CA PHE A 375 -16.70 -14.72 0.07
C PHE A 375 -16.73 -15.99 -0.79
N ALA A 376 -17.25 -15.92 -2.01
CA ALA A 376 -17.27 -17.05 -2.94
C ALA A 376 -15.85 -17.54 -3.25
N ASP A 377 -14.91 -16.63 -3.54
CA ASP A 377 -13.52 -16.95 -3.81
C ASP A 377 -12.83 -17.59 -2.59
N ARG A 378 -13.10 -17.08 -1.38
CA ARG A 378 -12.58 -17.63 -0.12
C ARG A 378 -13.12 -19.02 0.16
N LEU A 379 -14.39 -19.26 -0.12
CA LEU A 379 -15.02 -20.58 0.04
C LEU A 379 -14.39 -21.64 -0.87
N THR A 380 -14.08 -21.29 -2.11
CA THR A 380 -13.39 -22.19 -3.03
C THR A 380 -11.99 -22.58 -2.56
N ARG A 381 -11.28 -21.67 -1.87
CA ARG A 381 -9.94 -21.89 -1.30
C ARG A 381 -9.98 -22.59 0.05
N ALA A 382 -11.06 -22.49 0.80
CA ALA A 382 -11.19 -23.07 2.12
C ALA A 382 -11.11 -24.61 2.09
N PHE A 383 -11.71 -25.26 1.08
CA PHE A 383 -11.73 -26.72 0.98
C PHE A 383 -10.32 -27.33 0.81
N PRO A 384 -9.49 -26.93 -0.18
CA PRO A 384 -8.14 -27.46 -0.31
C PRO A 384 -7.25 -27.11 0.90
N THR A 385 -7.46 -25.94 1.50
CA THR A 385 -6.74 -25.54 2.72
C THR A 385 -7.08 -26.46 3.90
N ALA A 386 -8.35 -26.76 4.11
CA ALA A 386 -8.79 -27.66 5.17
C ALA A 386 -8.19 -29.07 5.00
N ILE A 387 -8.16 -29.59 3.77
CA ILE A 387 -7.52 -30.87 3.45
C ILE A 387 -6.02 -30.83 3.77
N PHE A 388 -5.32 -29.79 3.33
CA PHE A 388 -3.89 -29.61 3.60
C PHE A 388 -3.60 -29.58 5.10
N LEU A 389 -4.35 -28.79 5.87
CA LEU A 389 -4.19 -28.71 7.33
C LEU A 389 -4.51 -30.05 8.01
N ALA A 390 -5.57 -30.75 7.60
CA ALA A 390 -5.93 -32.06 8.14
C ALA A 390 -4.83 -33.09 7.89
N VAL A 391 -4.23 -33.11 6.70
CA VAL A 391 -3.10 -33.98 6.36
C VAL A 391 -1.88 -33.65 7.22
N ALA A 392 -1.51 -32.35 7.33
CA ALA A 392 -0.36 -31.89 8.12
C ALA A 392 -0.51 -32.27 9.60
N VAL A 393 -1.68 -32.00 10.20
CA VAL A 393 -1.99 -32.36 11.59
C VAL A 393 -1.97 -33.87 11.78
N SER A 394 -2.57 -34.65 10.86
CA SER A 394 -2.57 -36.11 10.91
C SER A 394 -1.15 -36.70 10.88
N LEU A 395 -0.26 -36.13 10.05
CA LEU A 395 1.15 -36.54 10.01
C LEU A 395 1.87 -36.22 11.33
N LEU A 396 1.63 -35.04 11.93
CA LEU A 396 2.19 -34.69 13.24
C LEU A 396 1.71 -35.61 14.35
N ILE A 397 0.41 -35.97 14.37
CA ILE A 397 -0.15 -36.91 15.35
C ILE A 397 0.44 -38.32 15.15
N LYS A 398 0.53 -38.78 13.92
CA LYS A 398 1.14 -40.08 13.60
C LYS A 398 2.60 -40.17 14.04
N GLN A 399 3.33 -39.08 14.01
CA GLN A 399 4.74 -38.98 14.41
C GLN A 399 4.91 -38.70 15.92
N ARG A 400 3.84 -38.68 16.73
CA ARG A 400 3.91 -38.32 18.17
C ARG A 400 4.93 -39.16 18.95
N ARG A 401 5.00 -40.48 18.66
CA ARG A 401 5.96 -41.39 19.31
C ARG A 401 7.41 -41.16 18.84
N ASN A 402 7.62 -40.48 17.72
CA ASN A 402 8.94 -40.26 17.13
C ASN A 402 9.51 -38.86 17.46
N GLY A 403 8.83 -38.09 18.33
CA GLY A 403 9.33 -36.78 18.79
C GLY A 403 8.62 -35.55 18.18
N SER A 404 7.43 -35.70 17.60
CA SER A 404 6.71 -34.55 16.99
C SER A 404 6.39 -33.44 17.99
N LEU A 405 6.23 -33.75 19.28
CA LEU A 405 6.05 -32.71 20.31
C LEU A 405 7.29 -31.81 20.43
N SER A 406 8.50 -32.40 20.40
CA SER A 406 9.75 -31.62 20.43
C SER A 406 9.91 -30.77 19.16
N TRP A 407 9.44 -31.26 18.01
CA TRP A 407 9.46 -30.49 16.76
C TRP A 407 8.48 -29.33 16.79
N LEU A 408 7.28 -29.52 17.36
CA LEU A 408 6.31 -28.43 17.59
C LEU A 408 6.88 -27.35 18.52
N LEU A 409 7.52 -27.76 19.63
CA LEU A 409 8.22 -26.83 20.51
C LEU A 409 9.34 -26.09 19.78
N GLY A 410 10.03 -26.78 18.87
CA GLY A 410 11.03 -26.15 17.99
C GLY A 410 10.43 -25.12 17.05
N GLY A 411 9.29 -25.42 16.42
CA GLY A 411 8.59 -24.48 15.55
C GLY A 411 8.09 -23.24 16.30
N ILE A 412 7.52 -23.43 17.50
CA ILE A 412 7.13 -22.31 18.39
C ILE A 412 8.36 -21.53 18.82
N GLY A 413 9.45 -22.20 19.21
CA GLY A 413 10.72 -21.55 19.57
C GLY A 413 11.30 -20.72 18.44
N PHE A 414 11.20 -21.19 17.19
CA PHE A 414 11.61 -20.42 16.02
C PHE A 414 10.81 -19.12 15.89
N LEU A 415 9.48 -19.19 15.97
CA LEU A 415 8.65 -17.99 15.91
C LEU A 415 8.95 -17.02 17.05
N LEU A 416 9.12 -17.54 18.28
CA LEU A 416 9.45 -16.70 19.43
C LEU A 416 10.79 -15.98 19.24
N LEU A 417 11.84 -16.67 18.79
CA LEU A 417 13.15 -16.06 18.56
C LEU A 417 13.12 -15.04 17.41
N PHE A 418 12.43 -15.37 16.33
CA PHE A 418 12.27 -14.45 15.20
C PHE A 418 11.56 -13.16 15.63
N ASN A 419 10.39 -13.30 16.28
CA ASN A 419 9.59 -12.14 16.71
C ASN A 419 10.24 -11.39 17.88
N LEU A 420 11.00 -12.07 18.74
CA LEU A 420 11.79 -11.41 19.79
C LEU A 420 12.77 -10.39 19.17
N ARG A 421 13.49 -10.80 18.13
CA ARG A 421 14.40 -9.88 17.42
C ARG A 421 13.60 -8.84 16.64
N TYR A 422 12.64 -9.25 15.83
CA TYR A 422 11.90 -8.37 14.91
C TYR A 422 11.14 -7.28 15.67
N ALA A 423 10.24 -7.68 16.56
CA ALA A 423 9.29 -6.76 17.18
C ALA A 423 9.75 -6.18 18.53
N LEU A 424 10.57 -6.92 19.33
CA LEU A 424 10.93 -6.47 20.66
C LEU A 424 12.32 -5.85 20.74
N ILE A 425 13.33 -6.38 20.03
CA ILE A 425 14.70 -5.84 20.07
C ILE A 425 14.82 -4.70 19.06
N ASP A 426 14.49 -4.95 17.81
CA ASP A 426 14.66 -3.98 16.71
C ASP A 426 13.39 -3.13 16.47
N GLN A 427 12.35 -3.33 17.27
CA GLN A 427 11.08 -2.57 17.30
C GLN A 427 10.44 -2.35 15.92
N ARG A 428 10.64 -3.30 15.01
CA ARG A 428 10.03 -3.23 13.67
C ARG A 428 8.54 -3.54 13.74
N VAL A 429 7.74 -2.78 13.02
CA VAL A 429 6.29 -3.02 12.86
C VAL A 429 6.01 -3.93 11.67
N TYR A 430 4.89 -4.64 11.70
CA TYR A 430 4.44 -5.48 10.58
C TYR A 430 3.63 -4.64 9.59
N SER A 431 4.33 -3.83 8.81
CA SER A 431 3.74 -2.91 7.83
C SER A 431 4.64 -2.75 6.61
N LEU A 432 4.05 -2.45 5.46
CA LEU A 432 4.77 -2.10 4.23
C LEU A 432 5.62 -0.85 4.44
N SER A 433 5.22 0.07 5.32
CA SER A 433 5.97 1.30 5.64
C SER A 433 7.38 1.04 6.17
N THR A 434 7.67 -0.19 6.65
CA THR A 434 9.03 -0.56 7.08
C THR A 434 9.95 -1.00 5.95
N ILE A 435 9.45 -1.06 4.71
CA ILE A 435 10.25 -1.44 3.54
C ILE A 435 10.92 -0.19 2.95
N ILE A 436 11.93 0.33 3.62
CA ILE A 436 12.76 1.42 3.09
C ILE A 436 13.68 0.89 1.97
N SER A 437 14.15 -0.37 2.11
CA SER A 437 14.94 -1.06 1.09
C SER A 437 14.55 -2.54 1.04
N GLN A 438 14.15 -3.02 -0.13
CA GLN A 438 13.83 -4.45 -0.34
C GLN A 438 15.01 -5.36 0.01
N ASN A 439 16.22 -4.98 -0.38
CA ASN A 439 17.43 -5.76 -0.10
C ASN A 439 17.75 -5.82 1.39
N GLU A 440 17.58 -4.72 2.11
CA GLU A 440 17.77 -4.67 3.57
C GLU A 440 16.76 -5.59 4.26
N LEU A 441 15.47 -5.49 3.92
CA LEU A 441 14.43 -6.34 4.50
C LEU A 441 14.71 -7.83 4.26
N ILE A 442 15.01 -8.21 3.02
CA ILE A 442 15.31 -9.61 2.66
C ILE A 442 16.52 -10.10 3.48
N LEU A 443 17.61 -9.34 3.54
CA LEU A 443 18.81 -9.71 4.28
C LEU A 443 18.55 -9.81 5.80
N TYR A 444 17.79 -8.85 6.33
CA TYR A 444 17.41 -8.85 7.75
C TYR A 444 16.55 -10.08 8.10
N VAL A 445 15.50 -10.35 7.34
CA VAL A 445 14.62 -11.51 7.57
C VAL A 445 15.39 -12.82 7.41
N ALA A 446 16.23 -12.92 6.37
CA ALA A 446 17.00 -14.12 6.09
C ALA A 446 18.03 -14.41 7.21
N THR A 447 18.78 -13.41 7.67
CA THR A 447 19.77 -13.58 8.74
C THR A 447 19.10 -13.90 10.08
N THR A 448 17.97 -13.26 10.38
CA THR A 448 17.18 -13.54 11.60
C THR A 448 16.62 -14.95 11.58
N ALA A 449 16.05 -15.40 10.45
CA ALA A 449 15.53 -16.76 10.31
C ALA A 449 16.66 -17.80 10.38
N ALA A 450 17.80 -17.56 9.75
CA ALA A 450 18.95 -18.46 9.80
C ALA A 450 19.50 -18.61 11.23
N ALA A 451 19.66 -17.50 11.96
CA ALA A 451 20.09 -17.55 13.36
C ALA A 451 19.07 -18.31 14.23
N SER A 452 17.77 -18.00 14.08
CA SER A 452 16.69 -18.65 14.83
C SER A 452 16.63 -20.16 14.59
N VAL A 453 16.73 -20.61 13.33
CA VAL A 453 16.70 -22.06 13.02
C VAL A 453 17.92 -22.80 13.56
N VAL A 454 19.11 -22.19 13.53
CA VAL A 454 20.33 -22.79 14.08
C VAL A 454 20.24 -22.92 15.61
N ILE A 455 19.77 -21.89 16.30
CA ILE A 455 19.58 -21.92 17.76
C ILE A 455 18.57 -23.01 18.13
N VAL A 456 17.40 -23.03 17.48
CA VAL A 456 16.35 -24.03 17.72
C VAL A 456 16.86 -25.45 17.41
N TRP A 457 17.54 -25.64 16.28
CA TRP A 457 18.17 -26.92 15.94
C TRP A 457 19.10 -27.41 17.06
N LEU A 458 19.98 -26.54 17.56
CA LEU A 458 20.90 -26.91 18.62
C LEU A 458 20.15 -27.28 19.92
N MET A 459 19.22 -26.41 20.34
CA MET A 459 18.45 -26.62 21.58
C MET A 459 17.65 -27.94 21.52
N ILE A 460 16.90 -28.17 20.44
CA ILE A 460 16.06 -29.40 20.32
C ILE A 460 16.94 -30.65 20.28
N ASN A 461 18.06 -30.65 19.53
CA ASN A 461 18.94 -31.81 19.48
C ASN A 461 19.65 -32.09 20.83
N LEU A 462 19.96 -31.07 21.62
CA LEU A 462 20.50 -31.23 22.97
C LEU A 462 19.46 -31.78 23.95
N ILE A 463 18.27 -31.19 24.00
CA ILE A 463 17.18 -31.62 24.88
C ILE A 463 16.74 -33.07 24.58
N THR A 464 16.63 -33.43 23.31
CA THR A 464 16.19 -34.77 22.88
C THR A 464 17.33 -35.78 22.83
N LYS A 465 18.57 -35.38 23.17
CA LYS A 465 19.78 -36.19 23.07
C LYS A 465 19.96 -36.81 21.67
N ASN A 466 19.57 -36.10 20.63
CA ASN A 466 19.55 -36.56 19.24
C ASN A 466 20.97 -36.66 18.62
N PHE A 467 22.04 -36.46 19.40
CA PHE A 467 23.43 -36.70 19.01
C PHE A 467 23.96 -38.09 19.44
N SER A 468 23.05 -38.97 19.88
CA SER A 468 23.34 -40.37 20.25
C SER A 468 22.40 -41.33 19.49
N GLY A 469 22.78 -42.59 19.35
CA GLY A 469 22.00 -43.59 18.60
C GLY A 469 22.23 -43.58 17.08
N SER A 470 21.26 -43.90 16.24
CA SER A 470 21.43 -44.05 14.79
C SER A 470 21.66 -42.69 14.09
N ALA A 471 22.82 -42.48 13.49
CA ALA A 471 23.15 -41.24 12.78
C ALA A 471 22.19 -40.89 11.66
N SER A 472 21.75 -41.89 10.88
CA SER A 472 20.80 -41.66 9.78
C SER A 472 19.39 -41.33 10.26
N GLU A 473 18.95 -41.89 11.38
CA GLU A 473 17.64 -41.56 11.98
C GLU A 473 17.66 -40.19 12.60
N ASN A 474 18.75 -39.79 13.27
CA ASN A 474 18.90 -38.49 13.89
C ASN A 474 18.94 -37.35 12.85
N GLY A 475 19.66 -37.57 11.74
CA GLY A 475 19.61 -36.66 10.62
C GLY A 475 18.18 -36.49 10.05
N LEU A 476 17.45 -37.60 9.87
CA LEU A 476 16.07 -37.57 9.37
C LEU A 476 15.13 -36.85 10.37
N ARG A 477 15.31 -37.00 11.68
CA ARG A 477 14.55 -36.27 12.71
C ARG A 477 14.81 -34.76 12.61
N THR A 478 16.03 -34.33 12.29
CA THR A 478 16.36 -32.92 12.04
C THR A 478 15.64 -32.38 10.81
N LEU A 479 15.50 -33.16 9.73
CA LEU A 479 14.64 -32.77 8.59
C LEU A 479 13.18 -32.62 8.99
N TYR A 480 12.64 -33.51 9.82
CA TYR A 480 11.26 -33.40 10.32
C TYR A 480 11.07 -32.18 11.22
N LEU A 481 12.06 -31.79 12.00
CA LEU A 481 12.07 -30.50 12.71
C LEU A 481 11.97 -29.34 11.71
N GLY A 482 12.79 -29.35 10.64
CA GLY A 482 12.74 -28.34 9.58
C GLY A 482 11.35 -28.24 8.94
N PHE A 483 10.72 -29.36 8.57
CA PHE A 483 9.34 -29.35 8.04
C PHE A 483 8.33 -28.78 9.02
N THR A 484 8.49 -29.06 10.32
CA THR A 484 7.58 -28.53 11.34
C THR A 484 7.76 -27.02 11.52
N ILE A 485 9.00 -26.52 11.49
CA ILE A 485 9.28 -25.07 11.50
C ILE A 485 8.67 -24.41 10.28
N ILE A 486 8.87 -24.97 9.07
CA ILE A 486 8.28 -24.47 7.82
C ILE A 486 6.75 -24.41 7.91
N PHE A 487 6.11 -25.46 8.42
CA PHE A 487 4.67 -25.49 8.56
C PHE A 487 4.15 -24.38 9.49
N ILE A 488 4.80 -24.19 10.63
CA ILE A 488 4.40 -23.16 11.61
C ILE A 488 4.71 -21.76 11.10
N ALA A 489 5.90 -21.53 10.53
CA ALA A 489 6.28 -20.25 9.92
C ALA A 489 5.39 -19.91 8.70
N GLY A 490 4.84 -20.93 8.02
CA GLY A 490 3.95 -20.78 6.87
C GLY A 490 2.49 -20.50 7.20
N LEU A 491 2.07 -20.46 8.47
CA LEU A 491 0.68 -20.16 8.82
C LEU A 491 0.18 -18.80 8.29
N PRO A 492 0.97 -17.70 8.34
CA PRO A 492 0.58 -16.44 7.72
C PRO A 492 0.34 -16.57 6.20
N LEU A 493 1.16 -17.37 5.51
CA LEU A 493 0.99 -17.63 4.08
C LEU A 493 -0.33 -18.36 3.78
N ILE A 494 -0.71 -19.33 4.63
CA ILE A 494 -1.99 -20.03 4.52
C ILE A 494 -3.16 -19.04 4.75
N THR A 495 -3.03 -18.14 5.71
CA THR A 495 -4.04 -17.12 5.99
C THR A 495 -4.17 -16.16 4.79
N SER A 496 -3.08 -15.65 4.26
CA SER A 496 -3.09 -14.79 3.06
C SER A 496 -3.68 -15.52 1.84
N TYR A 497 -3.33 -16.79 1.62
CA TYR A 497 -3.93 -17.58 0.55
C TYR A 497 -5.45 -17.70 0.69
N LEU A 498 -5.96 -17.89 1.90
CA LEU A 498 -7.41 -17.94 2.15
C LEU A 498 -8.09 -16.61 1.88
N LEU A 499 -7.52 -15.53 2.37
CA LEU A 499 -8.11 -14.19 2.29
C LEU A 499 -7.95 -13.57 0.91
N ASN A 500 -6.72 -13.57 0.39
CA ASN A 500 -6.31 -12.81 -0.80
C ASN A 500 -6.17 -13.67 -2.06
N GLY A 501 -5.95 -15.00 -1.89
CA GLY A 501 -5.61 -15.91 -2.98
C GLY A 501 -4.11 -16.13 -3.16
N PRO A 502 -3.72 -16.91 -4.17
CA PRO A 502 -2.30 -17.20 -4.44
C PRO A 502 -1.54 -15.98 -5.01
N LEU A 503 -2.23 -15.11 -5.72
CA LEU A 503 -1.71 -13.92 -6.39
C LEU A 503 -2.73 -12.79 -6.29
N VAL A 504 -2.29 -11.56 -6.40
CA VAL A 504 -3.18 -10.40 -6.56
C VAL A 504 -3.87 -10.51 -7.92
N SER A 505 -5.17 -10.28 -7.96
CA SER A 505 -5.96 -10.50 -9.17
C SER A 505 -6.92 -9.32 -9.44
N TRP A 506 -8.19 -9.46 -9.12
CA TRP A 506 -9.23 -8.47 -9.42
C TRP A 506 -9.43 -7.42 -8.30
N THR A 507 -8.81 -7.61 -7.15
CA THR A 507 -8.92 -6.73 -5.98
C THR A 507 -7.59 -6.63 -5.26
N GLN A 508 -7.36 -5.52 -4.61
CA GLN A 508 -6.21 -5.34 -3.72
C GLN A 508 -6.29 -6.33 -2.54
N PRO A 509 -5.15 -6.84 -2.08
CA PRO A 509 -5.09 -7.75 -0.95
C PRO A 509 -5.28 -7.00 0.38
N ASP A 510 -5.56 -7.76 1.44
CA ASP A 510 -5.27 -7.27 2.79
C ASP A 510 -3.75 -7.13 2.96
N TYR A 511 -3.26 -5.91 3.10
CA TYR A 511 -1.83 -5.59 3.06
C TYR A 511 -1.06 -6.17 4.25
N LEU A 512 -1.66 -6.22 5.45
CA LEU A 512 -1.02 -6.82 6.61
C LEU A 512 -0.78 -8.32 6.40
N THR A 513 -1.80 -9.05 5.97
CA THR A 513 -1.67 -10.49 5.74
C THR A 513 -0.75 -10.80 4.56
N SER A 514 -0.73 -9.95 3.52
CA SER A 514 0.21 -10.07 2.40
C SER A 514 1.66 -9.82 2.82
N TYR A 515 1.90 -8.81 3.63
CA TYR A 515 3.21 -8.54 4.19
C TYR A 515 3.72 -9.71 5.04
N LEU A 516 2.89 -10.22 5.96
CA LEU A 516 3.22 -11.39 6.78
C LEU A 516 3.47 -12.64 5.95
N ALA A 517 2.75 -12.82 4.84
CA ALA A 517 2.96 -13.92 3.91
C ALA A 517 4.31 -13.80 3.17
N LEU A 518 4.70 -12.60 2.76
CA LEU A 518 6.02 -12.34 2.17
C LEU A 518 7.14 -12.67 3.14
N LEU A 519 7.04 -12.21 4.39
CA LEU A 519 8.00 -12.58 5.44
C LEU A 519 8.05 -14.10 5.65
N ALA A 520 6.90 -14.78 5.67
CA ALA A 520 6.82 -16.22 5.81
C ALA A 520 7.51 -16.95 4.65
N LEU A 521 7.35 -16.49 3.40
CA LEU A 521 8.02 -17.07 2.23
C LEU A 521 9.53 -16.98 2.34
N ILE A 522 10.09 -15.85 2.79
CA ILE A 522 11.53 -15.69 3.03
C ILE A 522 11.99 -16.63 4.16
N GLN A 523 11.25 -16.73 5.25
CA GLN A 523 11.54 -17.64 6.35
C GLN A 523 11.53 -19.11 5.88
N ILE A 524 10.52 -19.53 5.13
CA ILE A 524 10.41 -20.88 4.56
C ILE A 524 11.61 -21.19 3.67
N LEU A 525 11.98 -20.25 2.78
CA LEU A 525 13.14 -20.38 1.91
C LEU A 525 14.42 -20.64 2.71
N VAL A 526 14.68 -19.81 3.73
CA VAL A 526 15.88 -19.90 4.57
C VAL A 526 15.89 -21.18 5.42
N VAL A 527 14.78 -21.51 6.07
CA VAL A 527 14.68 -22.72 6.91
C VAL A 527 14.88 -23.97 6.06
N SER A 528 14.28 -24.04 4.88
CA SER A 528 14.44 -25.19 3.98
C SER A 528 15.86 -25.33 3.46
N ALA A 529 16.53 -24.22 3.13
CA ALA A 529 17.94 -24.21 2.74
C ALA A 529 18.87 -24.65 3.89
N CYS A 530 18.58 -24.26 5.15
CA CYS A 530 19.35 -24.65 6.33
C CYS A 530 19.08 -26.10 6.78
N ALA A 531 17.90 -26.64 6.57
CA ALA A 531 17.48 -27.95 7.09
C ALA A 531 18.36 -29.10 6.57
N LEU A 532 18.75 -29.10 5.31
CA LEU A 532 19.61 -30.12 4.71
C LEU A 532 21.02 -30.15 5.33
N PRO A 533 21.79 -29.04 5.35
CA PRO A 533 23.11 -29.04 5.99
C PRO A 533 23.05 -29.34 7.49
N LEU A 534 22.05 -28.82 8.22
CA LEU A 534 21.87 -29.13 9.65
C LEU A 534 21.56 -30.61 9.89
N SER A 535 20.80 -31.25 9.02
CA SER A 535 20.51 -32.67 9.06
C SER A 535 21.76 -33.51 8.84
N LEU A 536 22.58 -33.15 7.85
CA LEU A 536 23.89 -33.80 7.61
C LEU A 536 24.84 -33.59 8.78
N LEU A 537 24.90 -32.38 9.33
CA LEU A 537 25.72 -32.08 10.50
C LEU A 537 25.29 -32.91 11.72
N THR A 538 24.00 -33.07 11.98
CA THR A 538 23.48 -33.95 13.04
C THR A 538 23.96 -35.39 12.84
N ALA A 539 23.87 -35.91 11.62
CA ALA A 539 24.33 -37.26 11.31
C ALA A 539 25.83 -37.44 11.51
N LEU A 540 26.65 -36.45 11.12
CA LEU A 540 28.11 -36.45 11.30
C LEU A 540 28.51 -36.42 12.78
N ILE A 541 27.90 -35.51 13.56
CA ILE A 541 28.14 -35.41 15.02
C ILE A 541 27.79 -36.75 15.70
N THR A 542 26.64 -37.33 15.37
CA THR A 542 26.21 -38.62 15.93
C THR A 542 27.22 -39.74 15.61
N ARG A 543 27.69 -39.83 14.36
CA ARG A 543 28.71 -40.82 13.96
C ARG A 543 30.03 -40.64 14.73
N ARG A 544 30.47 -39.40 14.93
CA ARG A 544 31.68 -39.12 15.71
C ARG A 544 31.52 -39.57 17.15
N ASN A 545 30.38 -39.26 17.78
CA ASN A 545 30.09 -39.67 19.15
C ASN A 545 30.06 -41.21 19.31
N GLN A 546 29.48 -41.93 18.33
CA GLN A 546 29.48 -43.41 18.31
C GLN A 546 30.89 -43.99 18.28
N LYS A 547 31.76 -43.47 17.39
CA LYS A 547 33.18 -43.92 17.31
C LYS A 547 33.93 -43.68 18.60
N SER A 548 33.74 -42.49 19.21
CA SER A 548 34.39 -42.16 20.50
C SER A 548 33.91 -43.06 21.65
N ALA A 549 32.62 -43.45 21.67
CA ALA A 549 32.07 -44.34 22.66
C ALA A 549 32.60 -45.79 22.50
N GLN A 550 32.73 -46.28 21.24
CA GLN A 550 33.32 -47.58 20.95
C GLN A 550 34.79 -47.66 21.34
N GLN A 551 35.58 -46.63 21.11
CA GLN A 551 37.00 -46.56 21.54
C GLN A 551 37.16 -46.59 23.06
N LYS A 552 36.23 -45.94 23.81
CA LYS A 552 36.27 -45.96 25.30
C LYS A 552 35.78 -47.26 25.91
N SER A 553 34.96 -48.05 25.20
CA SER A 553 34.45 -49.34 25.69
C SER A 553 35.35 -50.52 25.31
N GLY A 554 36.29 -50.33 24.38
CA GLY A 554 37.25 -51.35 23.94
C GLY A 554 38.65 -51.18 24.53
N ALA A 555 38.86 -50.13 25.35
CA ALA A 555 40.03 -49.93 26.21
C ALA A 555 39.68 -50.31 27.67
#